data_2ae05d0da71bb90944cea10187b50a25
#
_entry.id   2ae05d0da71bb90944cea10187b50a25
#
_cell.length_a   1.000
_cell.length_b   1.000
_cell.length_c   1.000
_cell.angle_alpha   90.00
_cell.angle_beta   90.00
_cell.angle_gamma   90.00
#
_symmetry.space_group_name_H-M   'P 1'
#
loop_
_entity.id
_entity.type
_entity.pdbx_description
1 polymer ?
#
loop_
_entity_poly.entity_id
_entity_poly.type
_entity_poly.pdbx_seq_one_letter_code
_entity_poly.pdbx_strand_id
1 'polypeptide(L)'
;MNDPVQRRTVLLASVGALLLAAVLLLAVILPAEYGWDPLGSGDKFGLLGMTGQEPSPLNLHSEPWRTDRIEFQLAPFEAVEYKYRLKAGTTVLYHWAANVEVLYDMHAEPDGAAPGYAESFSKARADRASGSYTAPFDGIHGWYWHNRSRQDVTLTLETSGFYAEALEMRDGREFRYEIEAQPRNADQP
;
A
#
# COMPACT_ATOMS: atom_id res chain seq x y z
N MET A 1 -67.02 -5.40 -9.29
CA MET A 1 -67.24 -5.92 -7.91
C MET A 1 -65.91 -6.52 -7.47
N ASN A 2 -65.24 -5.90 -6.49
CA ASN A 2 -63.93 -6.41 -5.99
C ASN A 2 -64.22 -7.44 -4.91
N ASP A 3 -63.87 -8.70 -5.17
CA ASP A 3 -64.00 -9.80 -4.22
C ASP A 3 -63.22 -9.47 -2.92
N PRO A 4 -63.89 -9.51 -1.72
CA PRO A 4 -63.26 -9.22 -0.46
C PRO A 4 -62.09 -10.16 -0.14
N VAL A 5 -62.10 -11.39 -0.64
CA VAL A 5 -61.01 -12.37 -0.52
C VAL A 5 -59.78 -11.89 -1.28
N GLN A 6 -59.96 -11.39 -2.49
CA GLN A 6 -58.87 -10.88 -3.34
C GLN A 6 -58.24 -9.63 -2.72
N ARG A 7 -59.01 -8.73 -2.13
CA ARG A 7 -58.48 -7.56 -1.41
C ARG A 7 -57.61 -7.95 -0.20
N ARG A 8 -58.07 -8.94 0.59
CA ARG A 8 -57.34 -9.43 1.75
C ARG A 8 -56.01 -10.08 1.34
N THR A 9 -56.02 -10.87 0.27
CA THR A 9 -54.82 -11.52 -0.26
C THR A 9 -53.81 -10.48 -0.77
N VAL A 10 -54.26 -9.46 -1.49
CA VAL A 10 -53.41 -8.39 -1.98
C VAL A 10 -52.82 -7.57 -0.79
N LEU A 11 -53.61 -7.24 0.20
CA LEU A 11 -53.15 -6.54 1.41
C LEU A 11 -52.08 -7.35 2.16
N LEU A 12 -52.31 -8.63 2.39
CA LEU A 12 -51.36 -9.49 3.08
C LEU A 12 -50.06 -9.66 2.27
N ALA A 13 -50.16 -9.80 0.94
CA ALA A 13 -48.99 -9.84 0.08
C ALA A 13 -48.20 -8.52 0.10
N SER A 14 -48.89 -7.37 0.08
CA SER A 14 -48.26 -6.06 0.15
C SER A 14 -47.54 -5.82 1.49
N VAL A 15 -48.18 -6.21 2.60
CA VAL A 15 -47.55 -6.12 3.94
C VAL A 15 -46.33 -7.03 4.03
N GLY A 16 -46.44 -8.27 3.51
CA GLY A 16 -45.28 -9.18 3.47
C GLY A 16 -44.11 -8.66 2.65
N ALA A 17 -44.44 -8.07 1.48
CA ALA A 17 -43.39 -7.44 0.64
C ALA A 17 -42.74 -6.24 1.31
N LEU A 18 -43.50 -5.39 1.99
CA LEU A 18 -42.94 -4.25 2.75
C LEU A 18 -42.04 -4.69 3.90
N LEU A 19 -42.45 -5.73 4.65
CA LEU A 19 -41.62 -6.29 5.72
C LEU A 19 -40.33 -6.86 5.18
N LEU A 20 -40.37 -7.62 4.08
CA LEU A 20 -39.19 -8.14 3.43
C LEU A 20 -38.25 -7.01 2.96
N ALA A 21 -38.82 -5.99 2.31
CA ALA A 21 -38.05 -4.83 1.86
C ALA A 21 -37.38 -4.09 3.04
N ALA A 22 -38.09 -3.93 4.17
CA ALA A 22 -37.51 -3.32 5.36
C ALA A 22 -36.36 -4.17 5.94
N VAL A 23 -36.50 -5.48 5.99
CA VAL A 23 -35.43 -6.39 6.42
C VAL A 23 -34.22 -6.29 5.51
N LEU A 24 -34.39 -6.31 4.21
CA LEU A 24 -33.30 -6.17 3.22
C LEU A 24 -32.63 -4.79 3.33
N LEU A 25 -33.41 -3.74 3.53
CA LEU A 25 -32.88 -2.40 3.73
C LEU A 25 -31.98 -2.35 4.96
N LEU A 26 -32.43 -2.84 6.11
CA LEU A 26 -31.72 -2.77 7.39
C LEU A 26 -30.55 -3.74 7.47
N ALA A 27 -30.69 -4.96 6.90
CA ALA A 27 -29.69 -6.01 7.05
C ALA A 27 -28.63 -6.04 5.94
N VAL A 28 -28.93 -5.46 4.77
CA VAL A 28 -28.03 -5.54 3.59
C VAL A 28 -27.70 -4.14 3.06
N ILE A 29 -28.72 -3.38 2.66
CA ILE A 29 -28.50 -2.12 1.93
C ILE A 29 -27.83 -1.06 2.81
N LEU A 30 -28.35 -0.81 4.01
CA LEU A 30 -27.76 0.19 4.90
C LEU A 30 -26.34 -0.16 5.33
N PRO A 31 -26.00 -1.40 5.72
CA PRO A 31 -24.63 -1.79 5.96
C PRO A 31 -23.72 -1.67 4.72
N ALA A 32 -24.21 -2.12 3.55
CA ALA A 32 -23.42 -2.13 2.33
C ALA A 32 -23.18 -0.73 1.76
N GLU A 33 -24.19 0.15 1.76
CA GLU A 33 -24.13 1.45 1.07
C GLU A 33 -23.77 2.62 2.01
N TYR A 34 -24.07 2.50 3.30
CA TYR A 34 -23.92 3.61 4.24
C TYR A 34 -23.03 3.27 5.46
N GLY A 35 -22.56 2.02 5.56
CA GLY A 35 -21.77 1.56 6.71
C GLY A 35 -22.56 1.55 8.03
N TRP A 36 -23.88 1.79 7.99
CA TRP A 36 -24.73 1.78 9.16
C TRP A 36 -25.35 0.39 9.37
N ASP A 37 -24.88 -0.32 10.37
CA ASP A 37 -25.23 -1.72 10.66
C ASP A 37 -26.00 -1.89 11.98
N PRO A 38 -27.29 -1.50 12.04
CA PRO A 38 -28.08 -1.56 13.25
C PRO A 38 -28.35 -2.98 13.75
N LEU A 39 -28.19 -4.00 12.90
CA LEU A 39 -28.46 -5.41 13.20
C LEU A 39 -27.18 -6.25 13.38
N GLY A 40 -26.02 -5.68 13.16
CA GLY A 40 -24.73 -6.42 13.17
C GLY A 40 -24.59 -7.45 12.04
N SER A 41 -25.46 -7.36 11.02
CA SER A 41 -25.44 -8.26 9.86
C SER A 41 -24.36 -7.86 8.85
N GLY A 42 -24.07 -6.57 8.74
CA GLY A 42 -23.02 -6.04 7.87
C GLY A 42 -21.64 -6.57 8.23
N ASP A 43 -21.30 -6.58 9.51
CA ASP A 43 -20.06 -7.14 10.01
C ASP A 43 -19.97 -8.66 9.76
N LYS A 44 -21.03 -9.40 10.10
CA LYS A 44 -21.07 -10.86 9.93
C LYS A 44 -20.96 -11.34 8.49
N PHE A 45 -21.48 -10.58 7.54
CA PHE A 45 -21.48 -10.92 6.12
C PHE A 45 -20.40 -10.17 5.32
N GLY A 46 -19.54 -9.39 5.98
CA GLY A 46 -18.47 -8.62 5.32
C GLY A 46 -19.01 -7.51 4.40
N LEU A 47 -20.17 -6.94 4.69
CA LEU A 47 -20.79 -5.92 3.88
C LEU A 47 -20.30 -4.50 4.18
N LEU A 48 -19.75 -4.26 5.39
CA LEU A 48 -19.29 -2.94 5.84
C LEU A 48 -18.09 -2.36 5.04
N GLY A 49 -17.39 -3.19 4.28
CA GLY A 49 -16.30 -2.73 3.42
C GLY A 49 -16.72 -2.46 1.98
N MET A 50 -18.00 -2.66 1.65
CA MET A 50 -18.51 -2.45 0.27
C MET A 50 -18.93 -1.00 0.02
N THR A 51 -19.25 -0.24 1.07
CA THR A 51 -19.26 1.22 0.98
C THR A 51 -17.80 1.64 0.81
N GLY A 52 -17.34 1.69 -0.41
CA GLY A 52 -16.12 2.39 -0.71
C GLY A 52 -16.23 3.78 -0.12
N GLN A 53 -15.62 4.03 1.04
CA GLN A 53 -15.11 5.37 1.23
C GLN A 53 -14.28 5.58 -0.02
N GLU A 54 -14.76 6.46 -0.90
CA GLU A 54 -13.94 6.96 -1.99
C GLU A 54 -12.60 7.28 -1.34
N PRO A 55 -11.50 6.58 -1.73
CA PRO A 55 -10.23 6.80 -1.08
C PRO A 55 -9.98 8.30 -1.17
N SER A 56 -9.94 8.96 -0.04
CA SER A 56 -9.68 10.40 -0.03
C SER A 56 -8.45 10.63 -0.88
N PRO A 57 -8.51 11.47 -1.92
CA PRO A 57 -7.32 11.76 -2.73
C PRO A 57 -6.23 12.42 -1.88
N LEU A 58 -6.56 12.84 -0.65
CA LEU A 58 -5.65 13.43 0.31
C LEU A 58 -5.47 12.49 1.52
N ASN A 59 -4.27 11.94 1.64
CA ASN A 59 -3.83 11.19 2.82
C ASN A 59 -2.89 12.06 3.65
N LEU A 60 -3.30 12.35 4.89
CA LEU A 60 -2.45 13.06 5.84
C LEU A 60 -1.63 12.04 6.64
N HIS A 61 -0.32 12.25 6.69
CA HIS A 61 0.61 11.43 7.45
C HIS A 61 1.08 12.16 8.71
N SER A 62 1.19 11.44 9.82
CA SER A 62 1.75 11.96 11.08
C SER A 62 3.27 12.06 11.04
N GLU A 63 3.92 11.18 10.25
CA GLU A 63 5.37 11.18 10.06
C GLU A 63 5.78 12.39 9.21
N PRO A 64 6.93 13.03 9.50
CA PRO A 64 7.43 14.11 8.68
C PRO A 64 7.88 13.60 7.30
N TRP A 65 7.72 14.47 6.30
CA TRP A 65 8.24 14.24 4.95
C TRP A 65 9.76 14.23 4.94
N ARG A 66 10.34 13.27 4.23
CA ARG A 66 11.78 13.13 4.03
C ARG A 66 12.11 12.91 2.56
N THR A 67 13.33 13.28 2.22
CA THR A 67 13.96 12.93 0.94
C THR A 67 15.27 12.24 1.22
N ASP A 68 15.59 11.24 0.43
CA ASP A 68 16.86 10.55 0.48
C ASP A 68 17.48 10.49 -0.92
N ARG A 69 18.80 10.66 -0.98
CA ARG A 69 19.58 10.49 -2.20
C ARG A 69 20.87 9.76 -1.86
N ILE A 70 21.03 8.58 -2.44
CA ILE A 70 22.21 7.76 -2.24
C ILE A 70 22.79 7.31 -3.58
N GLU A 71 24.11 7.20 -3.64
CA GLU A 71 24.85 6.67 -4.77
C GLU A 71 25.60 5.40 -4.38
N PHE A 72 25.47 4.35 -5.18
CA PHE A 72 26.16 3.09 -5.04
C PHE A 72 27.17 2.92 -6.16
N GLN A 73 28.38 2.51 -5.78
CA GLN A 73 29.38 2.01 -6.71
C GLN A 73 29.39 0.48 -6.60
N LEU A 74 29.02 -0.21 -7.71
CA LEU A 74 28.96 -1.66 -7.76
C LEU A 74 30.03 -2.18 -8.71
N ALA A 75 31.01 -2.88 -8.17
CA ALA A 75 32.00 -3.61 -8.95
C ALA A 75 31.32 -4.70 -9.83
N PRO A 76 32.03 -5.27 -10.83
CA PRO A 76 31.51 -6.38 -11.59
C PRO A 76 30.99 -7.51 -10.69
N PHE A 77 29.74 -7.95 -10.95
CA PHE A 77 29.02 -9.01 -10.23
C PHE A 77 28.67 -8.69 -8.77
N GLU A 78 28.83 -7.46 -8.35
CA GLU A 78 28.42 -7.02 -7.03
C GLU A 78 26.93 -6.68 -6.97
N ALA A 79 26.34 -6.79 -5.77
CA ALA A 79 24.94 -6.47 -5.50
C ALA A 79 24.82 -5.60 -4.24
N VAL A 80 23.77 -4.84 -4.17
CA VAL A 80 23.35 -4.08 -3.00
C VAL A 80 21.83 -4.16 -2.85
N GLU A 81 21.38 -4.19 -1.60
CA GLU A 81 19.98 -3.96 -1.23
C GLU A 81 19.87 -2.65 -0.46
N TYR A 82 18.83 -1.88 -0.76
CA TYR A 82 18.51 -0.68 0.01
C TYR A 82 17.01 -0.59 0.22
N LYS A 83 16.62 -0.54 1.49
CA LYS A 83 15.23 -0.65 1.92
C LYS A 83 14.89 0.45 2.92
N TYR A 84 13.63 0.84 2.95
CA TYR A 84 13.06 1.75 3.94
C TYR A 84 12.10 0.99 4.84
N ARG A 85 12.08 1.35 6.12
CA ARG A 85 11.05 0.87 7.03
C ARG A 85 9.77 1.65 6.80
N LEU A 86 8.72 0.95 6.35
CA LEU A 86 7.44 1.54 6.01
C LEU A 86 6.31 0.89 6.80
N LYS A 87 5.27 1.67 7.09
CA LYS A 87 3.98 1.17 7.57
C LYS A 87 3.04 0.93 6.38
N ALA A 88 2.10 0.02 6.53
CA ALA A 88 1.05 -0.22 5.55
C ALA A 88 0.36 1.10 5.14
N GLY A 89 0.13 1.27 3.83
CA GLY A 89 -0.45 2.49 3.27
C GLY A 89 0.51 3.66 3.07
N THR A 90 1.77 3.57 3.53
CA THR A 90 2.77 4.61 3.28
C THR A 90 3.19 4.61 1.82
N THR A 91 3.16 5.78 1.20
CA THR A 91 3.61 5.96 -0.20
C THR A 91 5.00 6.59 -0.25
N VAL A 92 5.85 6.05 -1.11
CA VAL A 92 7.18 6.56 -1.46
C VAL A 92 7.22 6.85 -2.95
N LEU A 93 7.62 8.07 -3.32
CA LEU A 93 8.02 8.41 -4.68
C LEU A 93 9.47 8.01 -4.86
N TYR A 94 9.81 7.46 -6.02
CA TYR A 94 11.19 7.02 -6.30
C TYR A 94 11.62 7.29 -7.72
N HIS A 95 12.91 7.51 -7.86
CA HIS A 95 13.63 7.49 -9.12
C HIS A 95 15.01 6.86 -8.86
N TRP A 96 15.39 5.89 -9.67
CA TRP A 96 16.76 5.41 -9.70
C TRP A 96 17.28 5.33 -11.14
N ALA A 97 18.60 5.54 -11.28
CA ALA A 97 19.29 5.44 -12.56
C ALA A 97 20.67 4.86 -12.37
N ALA A 98 21.12 4.08 -13.33
CA ALA A 98 22.45 3.51 -13.41
C ALA A 98 23.08 3.83 -14.77
N ASN A 99 24.41 3.89 -14.82
CA ASN A 99 25.16 4.14 -16.07
C ASN A 99 25.15 2.92 -17.02
N VAL A 100 24.77 1.73 -16.51
CA VAL A 100 24.61 0.48 -17.26
C VAL A 100 23.37 -0.25 -16.77
N GLU A 101 22.76 -1.08 -17.60
CA GLU A 101 21.64 -1.93 -17.23
C GLU A 101 22.00 -2.89 -16.10
N VAL A 102 21.20 -2.91 -15.03
CA VAL A 102 21.33 -3.81 -13.88
C VAL A 102 20.13 -4.74 -13.76
N LEU A 103 20.31 -5.90 -13.14
CA LEU A 103 19.18 -6.70 -12.67
C LEU A 103 18.66 -6.00 -11.39
N TYR A 104 17.36 -5.76 -11.32
CA TYR A 104 16.74 -5.24 -10.11
C TYR A 104 15.57 -6.10 -9.66
N ASP A 105 15.27 -6.05 -8.37
CA ASP A 105 14.09 -6.64 -7.74
C ASP A 105 13.56 -5.67 -6.69
N MET A 106 12.39 -5.07 -6.95
CA MET A 106 11.66 -4.30 -5.94
C MET A 106 10.84 -5.27 -5.12
N HIS A 107 11.18 -5.42 -3.84
CA HIS A 107 10.56 -6.41 -2.94
C HIS A 107 10.48 -5.89 -1.51
N ALA A 108 9.74 -6.60 -0.68
CA ALA A 108 9.57 -6.25 0.73
C ALA A 108 9.52 -7.50 1.62
N GLU A 109 9.90 -7.29 2.88
CA GLU A 109 9.86 -8.29 3.93
C GLU A 109 8.88 -7.81 5.00
N PRO A 110 7.73 -8.53 5.19
CA PRO A 110 6.77 -8.21 6.24
C PRO A 110 7.36 -8.37 7.64
N ASP A 111 6.98 -7.51 8.56
CA ASP A 111 7.35 -7.66 9.96
C ASP A 111 6.78 -8.98 10.51
N GLY A 112 7.62 -9.74 11.21
CA GLY A 112 7.24 -11.04 11.79
C GLY A 112 7.16 -12.21 10.80
N ALA A 113 7.52 -12.01 9.53
CA ALA A 113 7.60 -13.09 8.56
C ALA A 113 8.72 -14.10 8.90
N ALA A 114 8.65 -15.29 8.32
CA ALA A 114 9.71 -16.29 8.47
C ALA A 114 11.03 -15.77 7.86
N PRO A 115 12.19 -16.10 8.44
CA PRO A 115 13.48 -15.68 7.90
C PRO A 115 13.64 -16.04 6.43
N GLY A 116 14.03 -15.07 5.59
CA GLY A 116 14.20 -15.21 4.14
C GLY A 116 12.92 -15.16 3.33
N TYR A 117 11.77 -14.87 3.94
CA TYR A 117 10.53 -14.58 3.21
C TYR A 117 10.53 -13.14 2.71
N ALA A 118 10.27 -12.95 1.43
CA ALA A 118 10.08 -11.66 0.81
C ALA A 118 9.02 -11.73 -0.30
N GLU A 119 8.28 -10.64 -0.49
CA GLU A 119 7.34 -10.47 -1.60
C GLU A 119 7.96 -9.58 -2.67
N SER A 120 8.09 -10.10 -3.90
CA SER A 120 8.61 -9.36 -5.04
C SER A 120 7.47 -8.71 -5.83
N PHE A 121 7.58 -7.42 -6.09
CA PHE A 121 6.57 -6.63 -6.82
C PHE A 121 6.98 -6.34 -8.26
N SER A 122 8.29 -6.19 -8.51
CA SER A 122 8.81 -5.92 -9.85
C SER A 122 10.24 -6.41 -9.96
N LYS A 123 10.48 -7.31 -10.91
CA LYS A 123 11.81 -7.86 -11.19
C LYS A 123 12.11 -7.81 -12.68
N ALA A 124 13.16 -7.12 -13.05
CA ALA A 124 13.56 -6.95 -14.45
C ALA A 124 15.03 -6.55 -14.60
N ARG A 125 15.44 -6.23 -15.84
CA ARG A 125 16.68 -5.54 -16.15
C ARG A 125 16.34 -4.17 -16.70
N ALA A 126 17.01 -3.14 -16.20
CA ALA A 126 16.88 -1.78 -16.66
C ALA A 126 18.09 -0.94 -16.24
N ASP A 127 18.25 0.22 -16.85
CA ASP A 127 19.19 1.26 -16.43
C ASP A 127 18.55 2.35 -15.60
N ARG A 128 17.22 2.36 -15.48
CA ARG A 128 16.43 3.33 -14.70
C ARG A 128 15.02 2.84 -14.42
N ALA A 129 14.41 3.35 -13.37
CA ALA A 129 12.96 3.30 -13.14
C ALA A 129 12.53 4.45 -12.27
N SER A 130 11.27 4.86 -12.39
CA SER A 130 10.65 5.88 -11.53
C SER A 130 9.17 5.59 -11.35
N GLY A 131 8.63 6.03 -10.23
CA GLY A 131 7.21 5.83 -9.92
C GLY A 131 6.86 6.15 -8.48
N SER A 132 5.71 5.64 -8.08
CA SER A 132 5.26 5.62 -6.69
C SER A 132 5.06 4.18 -6.24
N TYR A 133 5.39 3.92 -4.99
CA TYR A 133 5.16 2.65 -4.34
C TYR A 133 4.38 2.88 -3.05
N THR A 134 3.29 2.12 -2.84
CA THR A 134 2.54 2.14 -1.59
C THR A 134 2.73 0.80 -0.88
N ALA A 135 3.21 0.85 0.36
CA ALA A 135 3.50 -0.34 1.15
C ALA A 135 2.21 -1.12 1.47
N PRO A 136 2.09 -2.41 1.10
CA PRO A 136 0.90 -3.20 1.40
C PRO A 136 0.83 -3.68 2.86
N PHE A 137 1.95 -3.68 3.58
CA PHE A 137 2.09 -4.14 4.97
C PHE A 137 3.21 -3.40 5.69
N ASP A 138 3.28 -3.53 7.01
CA ASP A 138 4.39 -3.04 7.83
C ASP A 138 5.62 -3.91 7.59
N GLY A 139 6.79 -3.29 7.33
CA GLY A 139 8.00 -4.03 7.05
C GLY A 139 9.13 -3.19 6.48
N ILE A 140 10.12 -3.86 5.89
CA ILE A 140 11.19 -3.22 5.12
C ILE A 140 10.95 -3.41 3.62
N HIS A 141 10.95 -2.30 2.87
CA HIS A 141 10.55 -2.25 1.47
C HIS A 141 11.61 -1.53 0.66
N GLY A 142 12.01 -2.06 -0.50
CA GLY A 142 13.01 -1.41 -1.33
C GLY A 142 13.52 -2.28 -2.45
N TRP A 143 14.73 -2.03 -2.84
CA TRP A 143 15.31 -2.58 -4.05
C TRP A 143 16.55 -3.39 -3.73
N TYR A 144 16.68 -4.50 -4.45
CA TYR A 144 17.93 -5.21 -4.69
C TYR A 144 18.38 -4.84 -6.10
N TRP A 145 19.65 -4.45 -6.25
CA TRP A 145 20.30 -4.27 -7.55
C TRP A 145 21.54 -5.14 -7.66
N HIS A 146 21.73 -5.72 -8.81
CA HIS A 146 22.88 -6.60 -9.10
C HIS A 146 23.52 -6.19 -10.42
N ASN A 147 24.75 -5.77 -10.36
CA ASN A 147 25.61 -5.56 -11.52
C ASN A 147 26.00 -6.92 -12.14
N ARG A 148 25.35 -7.31 -13.21
CA ARG A 148 25.66 -8.53 -13.95
C ARG A 148 26.64 -8.30 -15.10
N SER A 149 27.24 -7.12 -15.21
CA SER A 149 28.20 -6.73 -16.23
C SER A 149 29.66 -6.94 -15.76
N ARG A 150 30.59 -6.69 -16.66
CA ARG A 150 32.03 -6.67 -16.35
C ARG A 150 32.58 -5.28 -16.15
N GLN A 151 31.73 -4.27 -16.07
CA GLN A 151 32.06 -2.87 -15.86
C GLN A 151 31.60 -2.43 -14.47
N ASP A 152 32.24 -1.42 -13.93
CA ASP A 152 31.75 -0.76 -12.74
C ASP A 152 30.44 -0.02 -13.03
N VAL A 153 29.49 -0.12 -12.14
CA VAL A 153 28.19 0.54 -12.20
C VAL A 153 28.09 1.60 -11.13
N THR A 154 27.77 2.81 -11.55
CA THR A 154 27.29 3.87 -10.66
C THR A 154 25.78 3.91 -10.73
N LEU A 155 25.11 3.69 -9.60
CA LEU A 155 23.67 3.71 -9.45
C LEU A 155 23.27 4.77 -8.42
N THR A 156 22.37 5.66 -8.78
CA THR A 156 21.80 6.67 -7.88
C THR A 156 20.34 6.34 -7.62
N LEU A 157 19.93 6.34 -6.34
CA LEU A 157 18.55 6.27 -5.90
C LEU A 157 18.15 7.60 -5.29
N GLU A 158 17.00 8.12 -5.68
CA GLU A 158 16.33 9.27 -5.09
C GLU A 158 14.93 8.84 -4.65
N THR A 159 14.58 9.13 -3.40
CA THR A 159 13.24 8.85 -2.88
C THR A 159 12.69 10.05 -2.12
N SER A 160 11.37 10.08 -2.00
CA SER A 160 10.66 11.07 -1.20
C SER A 160 9.41 10.42 -0.60
N GLY A 161 9.21 10.61 0.71
CA GLY A 161 8.09 9.96 1.40
C GLY A 161 8.09 10.15 2.91
N PHE A 162 7.31 9.31 3.58
CA PHE A 162 7.10 9.32 5.03
C PHE A 162 7.78 8.10 5.67
N TYR A 163 9.10 8.10 5.72
CA TYR A 163 9.96 7.09 6.32
C TYR A 163 11.02 7.75 7.19
N ALA A 164 11.55 7.04 8.18
CA ALA A 164 12.57 7.58 9.08
C ALA A 164 13.88 6.81 9.02
N GLU A 165 13.84 5.56 8.63
CA GLU A 165 14.98 4.63 8.64
C GLU A 165 15.16 4.01 7.25
N ALA A 166 16.43 3.91 6.85
CA ALA A 166 16.84 3.12 5.71
C ALA A 166 17.86 2.04 6.14
N LEU A 167 17.86 0.94 5.42
CA LEU A 167 18.74 -0.21 5.63
C LEU A 167 19.48 -0.52 4.33
N GLU A 168 20.81 -0.61 4.40
CA GLU A 168 21.65 -1.11 3.32
C GLU A 168 22.14 -2.51 3.68
N MET A 169 21.94 -3.47 2.78
CA MET A 169 22.49 -4.82 2.92
C MET A 169 23.46 -5.06 1.78
N ARG A 170 24.71 -5.31 2.15
CA ARG A 170 25.81 -5.52 1.22
C ARG A 170 26.83 -6.48 1.80
N ASP A 171 27.26 -7.46 1.07
CA ASP A 171 28.28 -8.45 1.48
C ASP A 171 27.96 -9.17 2.80
N GLY A 172 26.67 -9.48 3.03
CA GLY A 172 26.18 -10.13 4.25
C GLY A 172 26.21 -9.23 5.48
N ARG A 173 26.38 -7.92 5.32
CA ARG A 173 26.32 -6.91 6.38
C ARG A 173 25.06 -6.06 6.22
N GLU A 174 24.51 -5.61 7.34
CA GLU A 174 23.41 -4.66 7.40
C GLU A 174 23.90 -3.37 8.04
N PHE A 175 23.60 -2.25 7.39
CA PHE A 175 23.85 -0.90 7.89
C PHE A 175 22.50 -0.19 8.01
N ARG A 176 22.32 0.60 9.07
CA ARG A 176 21.11 1.37 9.34
C ARG A 176 21.40 2.85 9.31
N TYR A 177 20.53 3.61 8.68
CA TYR A 177 20.62 5.05 8.53
C TYR A 177 19.34 5.70 9.01
N GLU A 178 19.45 6.69 9.89
CA GLU A 178 18.35 7.61 10.17
C GLU A 178 18.33 8.68 9.09
N ILE A 179 17.16 8.83 8.44
CA ILE A 179 16.98 9.84 7.42
C ILE A 179 16.39 11.09 8.08
N GLU A 180 17.12 12.20 8.00
CA GLU A 180 16.71 13.47 8.61
C GLU A 180 15.43 14.01 7.96
N ALA A 181 14.52 14.53 8.79
CA ALA A 181 13.35 15.22 8.30
C ALA A 181 13.73 16.55 7.65
N GLN A 182 13.06 16.90 6.55
CA GLN A 182 13.17 18.27 6.01
C GLN A 182 12.73 19.27 7.10
N PRO A 183 13.50 20.34 7.36
CA PRO A 183 13.09 21.36 8.32
C PRO A 183 11.73 21.93 7.89
N ARG A 184 10.77 21.97 8.80
CA ARG A 184 9.52 22.71 8.55
C ARG A 184 9.90 24.17 8.39
N ASN A 185 9.61 24.77 7.25
CA ASN A 185 9.65 26.23 7.13
C ASN A 185 8.67 26.78 8.16
N ALA A 186 9.15 27.61 9.08
CA ALA A 186 8.38 28.18 10.19
C ALA A 186 7.21 29.09 9.72
N ASP A 187 7.05 29.29 8.42
CA ASP A 187 6.08 30.20 7.80
C ASP A 187 4.92 29.50 7.07
N GLN A 188 4.69 28.21 7.29
CA GLN A 188 3.47 27.55 6.81
C GLN A 188 2.43 27.46 7.96
N PRO A 189 1.22 28.02 7.73
CA PRO A 189 0.15 28.06 8.70
C PRO A 189 -0.39 26.69 9.09
#